data_596d2d98bacbe810dd048c03c060758a
#
_entry.id   596d2d98bacbe810dd048c03c060758a
#
_cell.length_a   1.000
_cell.length_b   1.000
_cell.length_c   1.000
_cell.angle_alpha   90.00
_cell.angle_beta   90.00
_cell.angle_gamma   90.00
#
_symmetry.space_group_name_H-M   'P 1'
#
loop_
_entity.id
_entity.type
_entity.pdbx_description
1 polymer ?
#
loop_
_entity_poly.entity_id
_entity_poly.type
_entity_poly.pdbx_seq_one_letter_code
_entity_poly.pdbx_strand_id
1 'polypeptide(L)'
;MKKITLFLAAAAISAASVFPSFAGSNAAGVPAAYGTFQTTAANTKTTGTLTVQVPAGYTQGDSGDGTITFINESIATVVSVTSSDIGVDVGQYFSQQDLKDLTEGILSETLIDEQNTVLSPVQSSVTLLSGNWMRYQYDNYRIDDLKCTATAYIRYNGQYMEMILTMIENSQLQNVNSDQVVNAFLPAI
;
A
#
# COMPACT_ATOMS: atom_id res chain seq x y z
N MET A 1 11.89 -31.70 -4.15
CA MET A 1 11.20 -30.47 -3.80
C MET A 1 11.97 -29.86 -2.62
N LYS A 2 12.85 -28.89 -2.88
CA LYS A 2 13.52 -28.15 -1.82
C LYS A 2 12.50 -27.18 -1.24
N LYS A 3 12.16 -27.35 0.03
CA LYS A 3 11.39 -26.37 0.78
C LYS A 3 12.23 -25.09 0.81
N ILE A 4 11.86 -24.13 -0.04
CA ILE A 4 12.31 -22.76 0.10
C ILE A 4 11.58 -22.28 1.35
N THR A 5 12.27 -22.32 2.49
CA THR A 5 11.84 -21.64 3.69
C THR A 5 12.03 -20.16 3.37
N LEU A 6 10.99 -19.56 2.84
CA LEU A 6 10.93 -18.13 2.62
C LEU A 6 10.92 -17.50 4.01
N PHE A 7 12.08 -17.02 4.46
CA PHE A 7 12.16 -16.01 5.51
C PHE A 7 11.64 -14.69 4.88
N LEU A 8 10.35 -14.65 4.57
CA LEU A 8 9.66 -13.39 4.68
C LEU A 8 9.63 -13.09 6.18
N ALA A 9 10.58 -12.28 6.63
CA ALA A 9 10.29 -11.44 7.78
C ALA A 9 8.97 -10.77 7.39
N ALA A 10 7.86 -11.28 7.93
CA ALA A 10 6.63 -10.57 7.91
C ALA A 10 7.01 -9.18 8.45
N ALA A 11 7.17 -8.21 7.55
CA ALA A 11 6.98 -6.85 7.94
C ALA A 11 5.54 -6.84 8.40
N ALA A 12 5.36 -7.23 9.67
CA ALA A 12 4.11 -7.05 10.35
C ALA A 12 3.89 -5.55 10.22
N ILE A 13 3.14 -5.18 9.21
CA ILE A 13 2.51 -3.88 9.17
C ILE A 13 1.59 -3.97 10.38
N SER A 14 2.12 -3.64 11.55
CA SER A 14 1.32 -3.37 12.72
C SER A 14 0.58 -2.07 12.39
N ALA A 15 -0.36 -2.17 11.45
CA ALA A 15 -1.24 -1.08 11.08
C ALA A 15 -2.01 -0.59 12.31
N ALA A 16 -2.18 -1.44 13.32
CA ALA A 16 -2.85 -1.12 14.57
C ALA A 16 -2.22 0.04 15.36
N SER A 17 -0.92 0.34 15.17
CA SER A 17 -0.26 1.45 15.88
C SER A 17 -0.20 2.76 15.09
N VAL A 18 -0.64 2.77 13.82
CA VAL A 18 -0.39 3.88 12.89
C VAL A 18 -1.60 4.80 12.73
N PHE A 19 -2.81 4.38 13.11
CA PHE A 19 -3.93 5.28 13.09
C PHE A 19 -3.95 6.11 14.37
N PRO A 20 -3.62 7.42 14.29
CA PRO A 20 -3.99 8.32 15.37
C PRO A 20 -5.50 8.16 15.55
N SER A 21 -5.95 8.07 16.79
CA SER A 21 -7.38 8.00 17.10
C SER A 21 -8.08 9.18 16.43
N PHE A 22 -8.77 8.94 15.32
CA PHE A 22 -9.59 9.92 14.63
C PHE A 22 -10.88 10.23 15.43
N ALA A 23 -10.75 10.28 16.75
CA ALA A 23 -11.84 10.66 17.63
C ALA A 23 -12.20 12.15 17.42
N GLY A 24 -13.14 12.35 16.53
CA GLY A 24 -14.01 13.53 16.56
C GLY A 24 -13.42 14.83 16.07
N SER A 25 -13.32 15.04 14.77
CA SER A 25 -13.50 16.38 14.23
C SER A 25 -14.71 16.37 13.28
N ASN A 26 -15.83 16.87 13.77
CA ASN A 26 -16.92 17.35 12.92
C ASN A 26 -16.40 18.53 12.09
N ALA A 27 -15.70 18.27 11.01
CA ALA A 27 -15.34 19.27 10.03
C ALA A 27 -16.53 19.46 9.08
N ALA A 28 -17.38 20.41 9.42
CA ALA A 28 -18.39 20.93 8.51
C ALA A 28 -17.71 21.54 7.28
N GLY A 29 -18.07 21.03 6.11
CA GLY A 29 -18.00 21.75 4.84
C GLY A 29 -16.61 22.02 4.30
N VAL A 30 -15.95 20.99 3.76
CA VAL A 30 -14.88 21.18 2.77
C VAL A 30 -15.50 21.09 1.38
N PRO A 31 -15.43 22.13 0.54
CA PRO A 31 -15.88 22.03 -0.84
C PRO A 31 -14.98 21.04 -1.58
N ALA A 32 -15.60 20.15 -2.36
CA ALA A 32 -14.94 19.19 -3.22
C ALA A 32 -14.16 19.92 -4.32
N ALA A 33 -12.94 20.35 -4.03
CA ALA A 33 -11.94 20.66 -5.02
C ALA A 33 -11.04 19.43 -5.08
N TYR A 34 -11.13 18.66 -6.15
CA TYR A 34 -10.08 17.73 -6.54
C TYR A 34 -8.78 18.54 -6.71
N GLY A 35 -8.07 18.76 -5.61
CA GLY A 35 -6.80 19.42 -5.64
C GLY A 35 -5.84 18.54 -6.42
N THR A 36 -5.32 19.05 -7.53
CA THR A 36 -4.10 18.51 -8.11
C THR A 36 -3.08 18.48 -7.01
N PHE A 37 -2.61 17.28 -6.62
CA PHE A 37 -1.55 17.12 -5.65
C PHE A 37 -0.34 17.90 -6.17
N GLN A 38 -0.09 19.09 -5.59
CA GLN A 38 1.10 19.86 -5.95
C GLN A 38 2.28 19.19 -5.27
N THR A 39 3.16 18.60 -6.07
CA THR A 39 4.48 18.17 -5.63
C THR A 39 5.32 19.41 -5.34
N THR A 40 5.39 19.81 -4.08
CA THR A 40 6.45 20.72 -3.63
C THR A 40 7.76 19.93 -3.65
N ALA A 41 8.87 20.59 -3.99
CA ALA A 41 10.22 20.07 -4.23
C ALA A 41 10.52 18.72 -3.54
N ALA A 42 10.76 17.70 -4.36
CA ALA A 42 10.69 16.30 -4.09
C ALA A 42 11.35 15.84 -2.78
N ASN A 43 10.54 15.61 -1.77
CA ASN A 43 10.95 14.78 -0.65
C ASN A 43 10.90 13.32 -1.13
N THR A 44 11.98 12.89 -1.78
CA THR A 44 12.10 11.55 -2.36
C THR A 44 12.53 10.59 -1.27
N LYS A 45 11.86 9.43 -1.19
CA LYS A 45 12.21 8.33 -0.28
C LYS A 45 12.45 7.06 -1.09
N THR A 46 13.41 6.26 -0.66
CA THR A 46 13.75 5.00 -1.32
C THR A 46 13.74 3.87 -0.31
N THR A 47 13.09 2.77 -0.66
CA THR A 47 13.17 1.51 0.05
C THR A 47 13.52 0.41 -0.97
N GLY A 48 14.64 -0.28 -0.76
CA GLY A 48 15.17 -1.23 -1.75
C GLY A 48 15.31 -0.57 -3.13
N THR A 49 14.57 -1.08 -4.13
CA THR A 49 14.55 -0.56 -5.50
C THR A 49 13.44 0.45 -5.76
N LEU A 50 12.47 0.57 -4.84
CA LEU A 50 11.31 1.43 -5.02
C LEU A 50 11.59 2.83 -4.48
N THR A 51 11.57 3.81 -5.37
CA THR A 51 11.68 5.23 -5.04
C THR A 51 10.32 5.89 -5.18
N VAL A 52 9.92 6.65 -4.18
CA VAL A 52 8.65 7.39 -4.15
C VAL A 52 8.88 8.87 -3.88
N GLN A 53 7.97 9.70 -4.36
CA GLN A 53 7.85 11.11 -4.01
C GLN A 53 6.79 11.24 -2.93
N VAL A 54 7.06 12.00 -1.89
CA VAL A 54 6.08 12.22 -0.81
C VAL A 54 5.22 13.43 -1.15
N PRO A 55 3.92 13.25 -1.44
CA PRO A 55 3.04 14.37 -1.77
C PRO A 55 2.84 15.29 -0.57
N ALA A 56 2.46 16.55 -0.83
CA ALA A 56 2.10 17.49 0.22
C ALA A 56 0.94 16.95 1.07
N GLY A 57 0.98 17.19 2.37
CA GLY A 57 -0.02 16.72 3.32
C GLY A 57 0.26 15.33 3.91
N TYR A 58 1.25 14.61 3.41
CA TYR A 58 1.71 13.37 4.01
C TYR A 58 2.90 13.59 4.93
N THR A 59 2.87 12.97 6.09
CA THR A 59 3.97 12.89 7.03
C THR A 59 4.49 11.46 7.10
N GLN A 60 5.79 11.30 7.26
CA GLN A 60 6.37 9.97 7.44
C GLN A 60 6.06 9.50 8.87
N GLY A 61 5.47 8.32 8.97
CA GLY A 61 5.28 7.57 10.20
C GLY A 61 6.44 6.63 10.50
N ASP A 62 6.18 5.62 11.30
CA ASP A 62 7.18 4.62 11.66
C ASP A 62 7.65 3.86 10.41
N SER A 63 8.93 3.51 10.42
CA SER A 63 9.59 2.76 9.37
C SER A 63 10.27 1.55 10.01
N GLY A 64 10.12 0.39 9.39
CA GLY A 64 10.77 -0.85 9.86
C GLY A 64 10.99 -1.81 8.69
N ASP A 65 12.01 -2.65 8.76
CA ASP A 65 12.31 -3.77 7.88
C ASP A 65 11.97 -3.58 6.38
N GLY A 66 12.48 -2.49 5.77
CA GLY A 66 12.27 -2.21 4.35
C GLY A 66 10.90 -1.58 4.02
N THR A 67 10.09 -1.23 5.03
CA THR A 67 8.80 -0.53 4.86
C THR A 67 8.90 0.91 5.32
N ILE A 68 8.36 1.83 4.53
CA ILE A 68 8.18 3.23 4.90
C ILE A 68 6.69 3.55 4.87
N THR A 69 6.18 4.12 5.97
CA THR A 69 4.77 4.47 6.09
C THR A 69 4.59 5.99 6.03
N PHE A 70 3.55 6.43 5.37
CA PHE A 70 3.14 7.83 5.23
C PHE A 70 1.68 7.98 5.63
N ILE A 71 1.37 9.06 6.36
CA ILE A 71 0.05 9.33 6.91
C ILE A 71 -0.43 10.69 6.43
N ASN A 72 -1.66 10.76 5.97
CA ASN A 72 -2.38 12.01 5.72
C ASN A 72 -3.67 12.02 6.55
N GLU A 73 -3.64 12.72 7.67
CA GLU A 73 -4.77 12.80 8.61
C GLU A 73 -5.97 13.53 8.00
N SER A 74 -5.73 14.51 7.12
CA SER A 74 -6.81 15.34 6.55
C SER A 74 -7.76 14.56 5.64
N ILE A 75 -7.28 13.48 5.04
CA ILE A 75 -8.05 12.59 4.16
C ILE A 75 -8.08 11.16 4.71
N ALA A 76 -7.75 10.97 5.98
CA ALA A 76 -7.73 9.67 6.68
C ALA A 76 -7.14 8.54 5.81
N THR A 77 -5.91 8.76 5.34
CA THR A 77 -5.22 7.85 4.42
C THR A 77 -3.84 7.48 4.94
N VAL A 78 -3.54 6.19 4.88
CA VAL A 78 -2.20 5.64 5.15
C VAL A 78 -1.67 5.01 3.88
N VAL A 79 -0.38 5.23 3.60
CA VAL A 79 0.34 4.64 2.47
C VAL A 79 1.60 3.97 3.00
N SER A 80 1.73 2.67 2.80
CA SER A 80 2.94 1.92 3.13
C SER A 80 3.64 1.47 1.86
N VAL A 81 4.94 1.70 1.80
CA VAL A 81 5.78 1.41 0.64
C VAL A 81 6.84 0.41 1.06
N THR A 82 6.90 -0.71 0.37
CA THR A 82 7.80 -1.82 0.70
C THR A 82 8.53 -2.30 -0.55
N SER A 83 9.80 -2.64 -0.40
CA SER A 83 10.57 -3.36 -1.42
C SER A 83 11.34 -4.49 -0.74
N SER A 84 11.01 -5.73 -1.09
CA SER A 84 11.58 -6.93 -0.49
C SER A 84 12.38 -7.72 -1.51
N ASP A 85 13.60 -8.11 -1.15
CA ASP A 85 14.43 -9.02 -1.95
C ASP A 85 13.91 -10.46 -1.79
N ILE A 86 13.54 -11.09 -2.90
CA ILE A 86 13.06 -12.48 -2.94
C ILE A 86 14.23 -13.45 -3.08
N GLY A 87 15.42 -12.94 -3.40
CA GLY A 87 16.65 -13.71 -3.55
C GLY A 87 16.82 -14.43 -4.88
N VAL A 88 15.85 -14.34 -5.79
CA VAL A 88 15.88 -14.93 -7.13
C VAL A 88 15.20 -14.02 -8.14
N ASP A 89 15.69 -13.99 -9.38
CA ASP A 89 15.02 -13.28 -10.46
C ASP A 89 13.68 -13.94 -10.80
N VAL A 90 12.59 -13.25 -10.45
CA VAL A 90 11.24 -13.80 -10.62
C VAL A 90 10.88 -14.05 -12.07
N GLY A 91 11.36 -13.23 -13.00
CA GLY A 91 11.11 -13.39 -14.44
C GLY A 91 11.74 -14.67 -15.02
N GLN A 92 12.79 -15.17 -14.37
CA GLN A 92 13.49 -16.39 -14.79
C GLN A 92 12.88 -17.68 -14.22
N TYR A 93 12.34 -17.62 -13.00
CA TYR A 93 12.02 -18.82 -12.22
C TYR A 93 10.53 -18.99 -11.92
N PHE A 94 9.70 -17.98 -12.16
CA PHE A 94 8.29 -18.01 -11.82
C PHE A 94 7.41 -17.78 -13.05
N SER A 95 6.39 -18.59 -13.20
CA SER A 95 5.30 -18.32 -14.16
C SER A 95 4.37 -17.24 -13.59
N GLN A 96 3.49 -16.69 -14.41
CA GLN A 96 2.47 -15.74 -13.98
C GLN A 96 1.56 -16.31 -12.87
N GLN A 97 1.28 -17.63 -12.93
CA GLN A 97 0.48 -18.28 -11.91
C GLN A 97 1.25 -18.40 -10.59
N ASP A 98 2.54 -18.76 -10.63
CA ASP A 98 3.38 -18.84 -9.43
C ASP A 98 3.48 -17.47 -8.74
N LEU A 99 3.61 -16.38 -9.52
CA LEU A 99 3.64 -15.01 -8.98
C LEU A 99 2.31 -14.62 -8.34
N LYS A 100 1.21 -15.03 -8.94
CA LYS A 100 -0.11 -14.80 -8.38
C LYS A 100 -0.26 -15.55 -7.04
N ASP A 101 0.06 -16.82 -7.00
CA ASP A 101 -0.06 -17.67 -5.81
C ASP A 101 0.87 -17.15 -4.67
N LEU A 102 2.10 -16.72 -5.03
CA LEU A 102 3.02 -16.09 -4.09
C LEU A 102 2.44 -14.79 -3.52
N THR A 103 1.90 -13.93 -4.38
CA THR A 103 1.30 -12.66 -3.99
C THR A 103 0.10 -12.87 -3.06
N GLU A 104 -0.81 -13.77 -3.42
CA GLU A 104 -1.99 -14.09 -2.60
C GLU A 104 -1.59 -14.67 -1.24
N GLY A 105 -0.55 -15.51 -1.20
CA GLY A 105 0.02 -16.02 0.04
C GLY A 105 0.52 -14.90 0.94
N ILE A 106 1.32 -13.97 0.41
CA ILE A 106 1.85 -12.83 1.16
C ILE A 106 0.71 -11.93 1.68
N LEU A 107 -0.24 -11.60 0.82
CA LEU A 107 -1.34 -10.71 1.20
C LEU A 107 -2.26 -11.34 2.23
N SER A 108 -2.50 -12.65 2.17
CA SER A 108 -3.32 -13.36 3.15
C SER A 108 -2.70 -13.38 4.55
N GLU A 109 -1.37 -13.30 4.64
CA GLU A 109 -0.65 -13.21 5.91
C GLU A 109 -0.52 -11.75 6.40
N THR A 110 -0.46 -10.80 5.45
CA THR A 110 -0.23 -9.38 5.76
C THR A 110 -1.53 -8.63 6.05
N LEU A 111 -2.60 -8.93 5.32
CA LEU A 111 -3.89 -8.25 5.41
C LEU A 111 -4.93 -9.12 6.12
N ILE A 112 -4.62 -9.51 7.33
CA ILE A 112 -5.56 -10.12 8.27
C ILE A 112 -6.15 -8.98 9.10
N ASP A 113 -7.49 -8.85 9.12
CA ASP A 113 -8.12 -7.87 9.99
C ASP A 113 -8.00 -8.28 11.46
N GLU A 114 -8.25 -7.36 12.39
CA GLU A 114 -8.13 -7.64 13.85
C GLU A 114 -9.07 -8.75 14.34
N GLN A 115 -10.06 -9.11 13.56
CA GLN A 115 -10.99 -10.19 13.85
C GLN A 115 -10.53 -11.52 13.22
N ASN A 116 -9.30 -11.58 12.67
CA ASN A 116 -8.76 -12.69 11.88
C ASN A 116 -9.71 -13.12 10.73
N THR A 117 -10.44 -12.18 10.17
CA THR A 117 -11.32 -12.45 9.03
C THR A 117 -10.46 -12.46 7.78
N VAL A 118 -10.43 -13.58 7.08
CA VAL A 118 -9.79 -13.66 5.77
C VAL A 118 -10.70 -12.97 4.76
N LEU A 119 -10.30 -11.80 4.33
CA LEU A 119 -10.99 -11.05 3.29
C LEU A 119 -10.56 -11.55 1.91
N SER A 120 -11.51 -11.67 0.99
CA SER A 120 -11.20 -12.00 -0.40
C SER A 120 -11.03 -10.70 -1.19
N PRO A 121 -9.87 -10.48 -1.85
CA PRO A 121 -9.64 -9.27 -2.62
C PRO A 121 -10.38 -9.29 -3.96
N VAL A 122 -10.72 -8.11 -4.45
CA VAL A 122 -11.00 -7.89 -5.86
C VAL A 122 -9.67 -7.67 -6.58
N GLN A 123 -9.29 -8.62 -7.43
CA GLN A 123 -8.04 -8.56 -8.20
C GLN A 123 -8.26 -7.88 -9.56
N SER A 124 -7.32 -7.02 -9.94
CA SER A 124 -7.26 -6.39 -11.27
C SER A 124 -5.84 -6.02 -11.63
N SER A 125 -5.59 -5.73 -12.91
CA SER A 125 -4.36 -5.08 -13.35
C SER A 125 -4.62 -3.61 -13.56
N VAL A 126 -3.64 -2.77 -13.21
CA VAL A 126 -3.71 -1.32 -13.38
C VAL A 126 -2.40 -0.81 -13.96
N THR A 127 -2.49 0.16 -14.86
CA THR A 127 -1.32 0.89 -15.36
C THR A 127 -1.22 2.20 -14.60
N LEU A 128 -0.15 2.36 -13.83
CA LEU A 128 0.19 3.55 -13.07
C LEU A 128 1.37 4.27 -13.75
N LEU A 129 1.75 5.45 -13.24
CA LEU A 129 2.84 6.26 -13.82
C LEU A 129 4.17 5.51 -13.97
N SER A 130 4.46 4.55 -13.08
CA SER A 130 5.69 3.74 -13.13
C SER A 130 5.51 2.36 -13.77
N GLY A 131 4.45 2.15 -14.56
CA GLY A 131 4.22 0.90 -15.30
C GLY A 131 3.02 0.09 -14.81
N ASN A 132 3.03 -1.22 -15.12
CA ASN A 132 1.92 -2.11 -14.81
C ASN A 132 2.07 -2.71 -13.42
N TRP A 133 0.97 -2.71 -12.68
CA TRP A 133 0.86 -3.25 -11.33
C TRP A 133 -0.31 -4.22 -11.23
N MET A 134 -0.18 -5.23 -10.40
CA MET A 134 -1.33 -6.03 -9.92
C MET A 134 -1.95 -5.27 -8.75
N ARG A 135 -3.28 -5.15 -8.76
CA ARG A 135 -4.05 -4.47 -7.73
C ARG A 135 -4.96 -5.47 -7.02
N TYR A 136 -4.88 -5.48 -5.70
CA TYR A 136 -5.71 -6.30 -4.82
C TYR A 136 -6.44 -5.35 -3.86
N GLN A 137 -7.76 -5.26 -3.98
CA GLN A 137 -8.59 -4.39 -3.17
C GLN A 137 -9.40 -5.20 -2.17
N TYR A 138 -9.34 -4.82 -0.93
CA TYR A 138 -10.05 -5.40 0.21
C TYR A 138 -11.02 -4.35 0.75
N ASP A 139 -12.32 -4.57 0.52
CA ASP A 139 -13.34 -3.67 1.02
C ASP A 139 -13.69 -4.02 2.47
N ASN A 140 -14.02 -2.99 3.26
CA ASN A 140 -14.41 -3.13 4.67
C ASN A 140 -13.34 -3.79 5.56
N TYR A 141 -12.07 -3.60 5.23
CA TYR A 141 -10.97 -3.95 6.14
C TYR A 141 -11.14 -3.20 7.46
N ARG A 142 -11.00 -3.90 8.58
CA ARG A 142 -11.23 -3.30 9.91
C ARG A 142 -9.92 -3.12 10.65
N ILE A 143 -9.78 -1.92 11.23
CA ILE A 143 -8.73 -1.57 12.17
C ILE A 143 -9.43 -0.87 13.34
N ASP A 144 -9.41 -1.46 14.52
CA ASP A 144 -10.21 -1.02 15.65
C ASP A 144 -11.70 -0.85 15.23
N ASP A 145 -12.27 0.31 15.49
CA ASP A 145 -13.64 0.65 15.10
C ASP A 145 -13.74 1.25 13.68
N LEU A 146 -12.62 1.41 12.98
CA LEU A 146 -12.59 2.02 11.65
C LEU A 146 -12.81 0.97 10.56
N LYS A 147 -13.58 1.36 9.55
CA LYS A 147 -13.72 0.60 8.31
C LYS A 147 -12.95 1.31 7.21
N CYS A 148 -12.04 0.58 6.60
CA CYS A 148 -11.17 1.07 5.53
C CYS A 148 -11.34 0.24 4.28
N THR A 149 -10.97 0.80 3.14
CA THR A 149 -10.63 0.05 1.95
C THR A 149 -9.09 -0.02 1.88
N ALA A 150 -8.57 -1.24 1.99
CA ALA A 150 -7.16 -1.52 1.80
C ALA A 150 -6.91 -1.93 0.35
N THR A 151 -5.94 -1.29 -0.32
CA THR A 151 -5.60 -1.63 -1.71
C THR A 151 -4.09 -1.82 -1.83
N ALA A 152 -3.67 -3.04 -2.14
CA ALA A 152 -2.28 -3.37 -2.40
C ALA A 152 -1.98 -3.31 -3.91
N TYR A 153 -0.92 -2.61 -4.26
CA TYR A 153 -0.36 -2.54 -5.61
C TYR A 153 0.98 -3.25 -5.57
N ILE A 154 1.13 -4.28 -6.39
CA ILE A 154 2.30 -5.15 -6.37
C ILE A 154 2.86 -5.29 -7.78
N ARG A 155 4.18 -5.18 -7.90
CA ARG A 155 4.91 -5.58 -9.08
C ARG A 155 6.21 -6.28 -8.69
N TYR A 156 6.74 -7.03 -9.63
CA TYR A 156 8.03 -7.68 -9.50
C TYR A 156 9.03 -7.01 -10.44
N ASN A 157 10.21 -6.71 -9.90
CA ASN A 157 11.28 -6.02 -10.61
C ASN A 157 12.60 -6.77 -10.37
N GLY A 158 12.98 -7.65 -11.29
CA GLY A 158 14.08 -8.57 -11.12
C GLY A 158 13.87 -9.49 -9.93
N GLN A 159 14.73 -9.39 -8.92
CA GLN A 159 14.63 -10.17 -7.68
C GLN A 159 13.81 -9.49 -6.57
N TYR A 160 13.23 -8.33 -6.85
CA TYR A 160 12.48 -7.56 -5.83
C TYR A 160 10.98 -7.65 -6.06
N MET A 161 10.25 -7.82 -4.96
CA MET A 161 8.84 -7.52 -4.89
C MET A 161 8.67 -6.10 -4.40
N GLU A 162 8.01 -5.27 -5.17
CA GLU A 162 7.67 -3.90 -4.81
C GLU A 162 6.17 -3.83 -4.50
N MET A 163 5.83 -3.26 -3.35
CA MET A 163 4.44 -3.12 -2.91
C MET A 163 4.17 -1.70 -2.42
N ILE A 164 3.03 -1.16 -2.83
CA ILE A 164 2.43 0.03 -2.25
C ILE A 164 1.06 -0.35 -1.72
N LEU A 165 0.86 -0.23 -0.41
CA LEU A 165 -0.40 -0.49 0.24
C LEU A 165 -1.03 0.84 0.63
N THR A 166 -2.26 1.09 0.20
CA THR A 166 -3.07 2.22 0.65
C THR A 166 -4.18 1.73 1.56
N MET A 167 -4.43 2.45 2.64
CA MET A 167 -5.60 2.26 3.49
C MET A 167 -6.34 3.57 3.58
N ILE A 168 -7.58 3.59 3.11
CA ILE A 168 -8.42 4.78 3.05
C ILE A 168 -9.66 4.51 3.88
N GLU A 169 -9.98 5.37 4.84
CA GLU A 169 -11.22 5.26 5.59
C GLU A 169 -12.42 5.34 4.64
N ASN A 170 -13.40 4.46 4.82
CA ASN A 170 -14.54 4.33 3.90
C ASN A 170 -15.37 5.63 3.76
N SER A 171 -15.36 6.49 4.78
CA SER A 171 -16.00 7.82 4.72
C SER A 171 -15.36 8.75 3.68
N GLN A 172 -14.10 8.49 3.31
CA GLN A 172 -13.34 9.31 2.37
C GLN A 172 -13.36 8.80 0.92
N LEU A 173 -13.90 7.61 0.67
CA LEU A 173 -13.86 6.98 -0.67
C LEU A 173 -14.58 7.77 -1.76
N GLN A 174 -15.51 8.67 -1.42
CA GLN A 174 -16.14 9.56 -2.38
C GLN A 174 -15.21 10.67 -2.88
N ASN A 175 -14.18 11.00 -2.07
CA ASN A 175 -13.27 12.12 -2.31
C ASN A 175 -11.85 11.66 -2.64
N VAL A 176 -11.49 10.42 -2.28
CA VAL A 176 -10.13 9.89 -2.39
C VAL A 176 -10.16 8.56 -3.14
N ASN A 177 -9.32 8.45 -4.16
CA ASN A 177 -9.17 7.22 -4.95
C ASN A 177 -7.76 6.66 -4.77
N SER A 178 -7.64 5.37 -4.45
CA SER A 178 -6.36 4.69 -4.20
C SER A 178 -5.39 4.82 -5.39
N ASP A 179 -5.86 4.68 -6.64
CA ASP A 179 -4.99 4.79 -7.82
C ASP A 179 -4.41 6.20 -7.97
N GLN A 180 -5.18 7.24 -7.64
CA GLN A 180 -4.70 8.63 -7.64
C GLN A 180 -3.69 8.88 -6.52
N VAL A 181 -3.93 8.33 -5.34
CA VAL A 181 -3.00 8.40 -4.21
C VAL A 181 -1.67 7.78 -4.61
N VAL A 182 -1.69 6.54 -5.12
CA VAL A 182 -0.45 5.85 -5.52
C VAL A 182 0.27 6.57 -6.64
N ASN A 183 -0.43 7.08 -7.66
CA ASN A 183 0.19 7.87 -8.72
C ASN A 183 0.86 9.14 -8.20
N ALA A 184 0.34 9.75 -7.13
CA ALA A 184 1.00 10.91 -6.52
C ALA A 184 2.32 10.55 -5.82
N PHE A 185 2.47 9.30 -5.37
CA PHE A 185 3.72 8.80 -4.78
C PHE A 185 4.73 8.34 -5.85
N LEU A 186 4.26 7.92 -7.02
CA LEU A 186 5.16 7.41 -8.06
C LEU A 186 5.80 8.56 -8.84
N PRO A 187 7.14 8.54 -9.07
CA PRO A 187 7.78 9.54 -9.91
C PRO A 187 7.25 9.43 -11.35
N ALA A 188 7.08 10.57 -12.01
CA ALA A 188 6.89 10.58 -13.45
C ALA A 188 8.19 10.10 -14.11
N ILE A 189 8.09 9.08 -14.96
CA ILE A 189 9.21 8.54 -15.74
C ILE A 189 9.51 9.49 -16.91
#